data_26c4fd5cc9f171d5b268241877efd8b0
#
_entry.id   26c4fd5cc9f171d5b268241877efd8b0
#
_cell.length_a   1.000
_cell.length_b   1.000
_cell.length_c   1.000
_cell.angle_alpha   90.00
_cell.angle_beta   90.00
_cell.angle_gamma   90.00
#
_symmetry.space_group_name_H-M   'P 1'
#
loop_
_entity.id
_entity.type
_entity.pdbx_description
1 polymer ?
#
loop_
_entity_poly.entity_id
_entity_poly.type
_entity_poly.pdbx_seq_one_letter_code
_entity_poly.pdbx_strand_id
1 'polypeptide(L)'
;MVRNRKRITFIVLMSVLLISRGIYSQNPLFIPDTLSGTTFNLSVQTGTKQFIGTNNTPTFGYNGNFLGPTLLINKGDSITLNVTNNLSVGTTVHWHGFHVSAMNDGGPHQIIGPGNTWSPSFKMRNEAATFWYHPHGEGKTEIQISKGLAGMIIVRDTTEANYILPRTYGVDDFPLIVQSKAFDILYQFATATHEDSIMMVNGTINPYLEVPGQVVRLRLLNASADRTYNFGLSDNSNFYLIGSDGGLLSQPYSTNRVRLSTGERAEILIDFSAYSTGSQLFLKSYASELTRGIIGADSVGTSSIVIMEGYYSNPLNGTDFNVLRFDIEPPSPSPVTTVPASFAPKVPLPESSVDVSRSIHFSPDTITSGSQGYVDGPFFMNNTPFNMDSINIVTYLNDVEIWTLTNSTMVAHPFHIHDIEFYVLDINGTPPPPEYQGLKDVILVKPDDTVRFITQFTTFSDPAVPYMFHCHLLHHEDDGMMGTFLVIDPATIGIAEQSSDPGVNIFPNPAINSIGIFLKGFSSDRPAGLNVTDALGRKVLSDMIISNDHLINTSEWPPGIYILSLTQHNFSIHKKIIIEK
;
A
#
# COMPACT_ATOMS: atom_id res chain seq x y z
N MET A 1 85.44 33.74 -8.87
CA MET A 1 84.35 33.26 -8.02
C MET A 1 83.10 33.10 -8.90
N VAL A 2 82.79 31.87 -9.31
CA VAL A 2 81.65 31.55 -10.17
C VAL A 2 80.61 30.95 -9.28
N ARG A 3 79.41 31.56 -9.15
CA ARG A 3 78.30 31.10 -8.39
C ARG A 3 77.41 30.20 -9.30
N ASN A 4 77.42 28.90 -9.07
CA ASN A 4 76.50 27.91 -9.69
C ASN A 4 75.08 28.12 -9.09
N ARG A 5 74.14 28.51 -9.93
CA ARG A 5 72.67 28.43 -9.63
C ARG A 5 72.12 27.08 -10.14
N LYS A 6 71.80 26.19 -9.20
CA LYS A 6 71.02 25.00 -9.51
C LYS A 6 69.55 25.40 -9.75
N ARG A 7 69.06 25.17 -10.97
CA ARG A 7 67.63 25.23 -11.27
C ARG A 7 66.97 23.96 -10.78
N ILE A 8 66.04 24.06 -9.85
CA ILE A 8 65.14 22.99 -9.40
C ILE A 8 63.92 23.05 -10.31
N THR A 9 63.78 22.03 -11.16
CA THR A 9 62.60 21.83 -12.02
C THR A 9 61.55 21.12 -11.19
N PHE A 10 60.44 21.80 -10.85
CA PHE A 10 59.28 21.20 -10.22
C PHE A 10 58.47 20.47 -11.32
N ILE A 11 58.45 19.14 -11.30
CA ILE A 11 57.52 18.33 -12.11
C ILE A 11 56.22 18.27 -11.30
N VAL A 12 55.18 18.98 -11.75
CA VAL A 12 53.81 18.84 -11.24
C VAL A 12 53.22 17.59 -11.88
N LEU A 13 53.13 16.53 -11.11
CA LEU A 13 52.41 15.30 -11.50
C LEU A 13 50.91 15.62 -11.37
N MET A 14 50.24 15.87 -12.47
CA MET A 14 48.80 16.05 -12.55
C MET A 14 48.18 14.66 -12.55
N SER A 15 47.75 14.20 -11.35
CA SER A 15 46.97 12.96 -11.20
C SER A 15 45.58 13.18 -11.79
N VAL A 16 45.35 12.74 -13.00
CA VAL A 16 44.00 12.64 -13.57
C VAL A 16 43.30 11.51 -12.82
N LEU A 17 42.43 11.84 -11.87
CA LEU A 17 41.46 10.93 -11.32
C LEU A 17 40.47 10.59 -12.45
N LEU A 18 40.69 9.47 -13.11
CA LEU A 18 39.69 8.81 -13.91
C LEU A 18 38.63 8.27 -12.94
N ILE A 19 37.58 9.05 -12.72
CA ILE A 19 36.34 8.52 -12.17
C ILE A 19 35.80 7.58 -13.24
N SER A 20 36.12 6.30 -13.13
CA SER A 20 35.45 5.25 -13.88
C SER A 20 34.00 5.24 -13.39
N ARG A 21 33.11 5.96 -14.08
CA ARG A 21 31.68 5.64 -14.02
C ARG A 21 31.62 4.19 -14.50
N GLY A 22 31.34 3.25 -13.60
CA GLY A 22 31.10 1.87 -13.96
C GLY A 22 30.02 1.85 -15.03
N ILE A 23 30.41 1.56 -16.27
CA ILE A 23 29.45 1.25 -17.34
C ILE A 23 28.91 -0.13 -16.95
N TYR A 24 27.84 -0.16 -16.14
CA TYR A 24 27.12 -1.42 -15.94
C TYR A 24 26.60 -1.86 -17.31
N SER A 25 26.90 -3.10 -17.68
CA SER A 25 26.36 -3.73 -18.88
C SER A 25 24.83 -3.63 -18.84
N GLN A 26 24.22 -3.37 -19.99
CA GLN A 26 22.77 -3.52 -20.16
C GLN A 26 22.42 -5.01 -20.08
N ASN A 27 21.41 -5.35 -19.32
CA ASN A 27 20.99 -6.74 -19.07
C ASN A 27 19.58 -6.95 -19.64
N PRO A 28 19.29 -8.10 -20.27
CA PRO A 28 17.93 -8.38 -20.71
C PRO A 28 16.99 -8.38 -19.50
N LEU A 29 15.84 -7.73 -19.65
CA LEU A 29 14.85 -7.69 -18.59
C LEU A 29 14.36 -9.11 -18.27
N PHE A 30 14.46 -9.51 -17.01
CA PHE A 30 13.83 -10.74 -16.56
C PHE A 30 12.31 -10.57 -16.54
N ILE A 31 11.59 -11.46 -17.20
CA ILE A 31 10.14 -11.55 -17.15
C ILE A 31 9.79 -12.71 -16.20
N PRO A 32 9.11 -12.45 -15.06
CA PRO A 32 8.73 -13.51 -14.14
C PRO A 32 7.88 -14.59 -14.81
N ASP A 33 8.08 -15.85 -14.41
CA ASP A 33 7.21 -16.94 -14.84
C ASP A 33 5.76 -16.71 -14.39
N THR A 34 4.80 -17.36 -15.03
CA THR A 34 3.39 -17.25 -14.66
C THR A 34 2.89 -18.51 -13.97
N LEU A 35 2.03 -18.35 -13.00
CA LEU A 35 1.16 -19.41 -12.47
C LEU A 35 -0.29 -19.08 -12.84
N SER A 36 -1.06 -20.08 -13.27
CA SER A 36 -2.46 -19.95 -13.66
C SER A 36 -3.29 -21.12 -13.15
N GLY A 37 -4.61 -20.93 -13.07
CA GLY A 37 -5.55 -21.94 -12.58
C GLY A 37 -6.24 -21.47 -11.30
N THR A 38 -6.74 -22.43 -10.51
CA THR A 38 -7.51 -22.14 -9.28
C THR A 38 -6.77 -22.53 -8.00
N THR A 39 -5.63 -23.20 -8.12
CA THR A 39 -4.78 -23.56 -6.97
C THR A 39 -3.35 -23.11 -7.24
N PHE A 40 -2.84 -22.26 -6.37
CA PHE A 40 -1.49 -21.70 -6.46
C PHE A 40 -0.67 -22.20 -5.28
N ASN A 41 0.54 -22.68 -5.55
CA ASN A 41 1.47 -23.11 -4.52
C ASN A 41 2.68 -22.19 -4.53
N LEU A 42 2.86 -21.46 -3.42
CA LEU A 42 3.95 -20.52 -3.21
C LEU A 42 4.84 -21.02 -2.07
N SER A 43 6.11 -21.23 -2.37
CA SER A 43 7.15 -21.56 -1.40
C SER A 43 7.96 -20.31 -1.10
N VAL A 44 7.83 -19.78 0.11
CA VAL A 44 8.67 -18.67 0.60
C VAL A 44 10.01 -19.26 1.02
N GLN A 45 11.11 -18.84 0.42
CA GLN A 45 12.41 -19.48 0.62
C GLN A 45 13.58 -18.50 0.55
N THR A 46 14.70 -18.92 1.12
CA THR A 46 16.00 -18.24 0.98
C THR A 46 16.59 -18.51 -0.39
N GLY A 47 17.33 -17.54 -0.91
CA GLY A 47 18.05 -17.66 -2.17
C GLY A 47 19.34 -16.84 -2.16
N THR A 48 20.01 -16.83 -3.30
CA THR A 48 21.12 -15.92 -3.59
C THR A 48 21.02 -15.44 -5.04
N LYS A 49 21.39 -14.18 -5.26
CA LYS A 49 21.44 -13.61 -6.62
C LYS A 49 22.66 -12.70 -6.77
N GLN A 50 23.25 -12.70 -7.93
CA GLN A 50 24.33 -11.77 -8.29
C GLN A 50 23.72 -10.53 -8.94
N PHE A 51 23.78 -9.41 -8.23
CA PHE A 51 23.32 -8.12 -8.75
C PHE A 51 24.48 -7.26 -9.22
N ILE A 52 25.61 -7.27 -8.49
CA ILE A 52 26.76 -6.42 -8.71
C ILE A 52 28.00 -7.30 -8.85
N GLY A 53 28.56 -7.35 -10.06
CA GLY A 53 29.73 -8.16 -10.38
C GLY A 53 29.49 -9.66 -10.12
N THR A 54 30.42 -10.32 -9.45
CA THR A 54 30.36 -11.76 -9.12
C THR A 54 29.93 -12.04 -7.67
N ASN A 55 29.51 -11.00 -6.93
CA ASN A 55 29.16 -11.13 -5.53
C ASN A 55 27.74 -11.68 -5.36
N ASN A 56 27.59 -12.64 -4.45
CA ASN A 56 26.31 -13.22 -4.11
C ASN A 56 25.65 -12.39 -2.99
N THR A 57 24.48 -11.86 -3.27
CA THR A 57 23.60 -11.22 -2.29
C THR A 57 22.58 -12.24 -1.77
N PRO A 58 22.48 -12.51 -0.47
CA PRO A 58 21.40 -13.31 0.10
C PRO A 58 20.05 -12.65 -0.15
N THR A 59 19.12 -13.44 -0.64
CA THR A 59 17.78 -13.01 -1.05
C THR A 59 16.71 -13.89 -0.45
N PHE A 60 15.47 -13.47 -0.60
CA PHE A 60 14.27 -14.28 -0.46
C PHE A 60 13.51 -14.30 -1.78
N GLY A 61 12.65 -15.29 -1.96
CA GLY A 61 11.77 -15.34 -3.13
C GLY A 61 10.59 -16.30 -2.93
N TYR A 62 9.60 -16.15 -3.77
CA TYR A 62 8.51 -17.11 -3.89
C TYR A 62 8.80 -18.04 -5.07
N ASN A 63 8.90 -19.33 -4.83
CA ASN A 63 9.23 -20.36 -5.82
C ASN A 63 10.57 -20.15 -6.55
N GLY A 64 11.41 -19.25 -6.07
CA GLY A 64 12.65 -18.87 -6.70
C GLY A 64 13.60 -18.18 -5.74
N ASN A 65 14.67 -17.57 -6.30
CA ASN A 65 15.70 -16.93 -5.50
C ASN A 65 15.42 -15.46 -5.21
N PHE A 66 14.56 -14.79 -6.00
CA PHE A 66 14.24 -13.37 -5.85
C PHE A 66 12.94 -13.06 -6.60
N LEU A 67 12.06 -12.29 -5.99
CA LEU A 67 10.68 -12.06 -6.42
C LEU A 67 9.85 -13.35 -6.45
N GLY A 68 8.70 -13.29 -7.06
CA GLY A 68 7.78 -14.41 -7.24
C GLY A 68 7.21 -14.46 -8.64
N PRO A 69 6.55 -15.56 -9.01
CA PRO A 69 5.85 -15.68 -10.28
C PRO A 69 4.68 -14.69 -10.36
N THR A 70 4.30 -14.30 -11.57
CA THR A 70 3.07 -13.55 -11.80
C THR A 70 1.87 -14.50 -11.72
N LEU A 71 0.91 -14.21 -10.84
CA LEU A 71 -0.31 -15.00 -10.74
C LEU A 71 -1.35 -14.48 -11.75
N LEU A 72 -1.85 -15.38 -12.60
CA LEU A 72 -2.92 -15.07 -13.56
C LEU A 72 -4.24 -15.66 -13.05
N ILE A 73 -5.18 -14.79 -12.68
CA ILE A 73 -6.43 -15.16 -12.01
C ILE A 73 -7.60 -14.57 -12.81
N ASN A 74 -8.72 -15.32 -12.94
CA ASN A 74 -9.93 -14.78 -13.54
C ASN A 74 -10.92 -14.35 -12.45
N LYS A 75 -11.57 -13.21 -12.65
CA LYS A 75 -12.71 -12.80 -11.83
C LYS A 75 -13.79 -13.88 -11.84
N GLY A 76 -14.28 -14.21 -10.66
CA GLY A 76 -15.32 -15.24 -10.47
C GLY A 76 -14.79 -16.61 -10.12
N ASP A 77 -13.51 -16.91 -10.35
CA ASP A 77 -12.90 -18.19 -9.95
C ASP A 77 -12.85 -18.31 -8.41
N SER A 78 -13.08 -19.51 -7.90
CA SER A 78 -12.78 -19.85 -6.52
C SER A 78 -11.34 -20.35 -6.47
N ILE A 79 -10.48 -19.61 -5.79
CA ILE A 79 -9.05 -19.88 -5.76
C ILE A 79 -8.59 -20.32 -4.37
N THR A 80 -7.52 -21.09 -4.34
CA THR A 80 -6.78 -21.48 -3.13
C THR A 80 -5.31 -21.13 -3.31
N LEU A 81 -4.75 -20.43 -2.34
CA LEU A 81 -3.36 -19.97 -2.34
C LEU A 81 -2.61 -20.67 -1.20
N ASN A 82 -1.86 -21.73 -1.50
CA ASN A 82 -1.07 -22.45 -0.50
C ASN A 82 0.29 -21.77 -0.36
N VAL A 83 0.54 -21.12 0.75
CA VAL A 83 1.81 -20.45 1.04
C VAL A 83 2.56 -21.22 2.10
N THR A 84 3.68 -21.83 1.73
CA THR A 84 4.55 -22.57 2.64
C THR A 84 5.77 -21.73 3.00
N ASN A 85 5.97 -21.47 4.28
CA ASN A 85 7.12 -20.71 4.79
C ASN A 85 8.31 -21.65 5.05
N ASN A 86 9.30 -21.63 4.18
CA ASN A 86 10.58 -22.33 4.33
C ASN A 86 11.72 -21.43 4.86
N LEU A 87 11.39 -20.22 5.35
CA LEU A 87 12.35 -19.39 6.09
C LEU A 87 12.48 -19.88 7.53
N SER A 88 13.56 -19.48 8.19
CA SER A 88 13.77 -19.71 9.63
C SER A 88 13.05 -18.70 10.54
N VAL A 89 12.33 -17.75 9.95
CA VAL A 89 11.57 -16.67 10.62
C VAL A 89 10.13 -16.66 10.14
N GLY A 90 9.22 -16.10 10.95
CA GLY A 90 7.83 -15.90 10.54
C GLY A 90 7.73 -14.91 9.38
N THR A 91 6.73 -15.13 8.54
CA THR A 91 6.33 -14.25 7.43
C THR A 91 4.82 -14.20 7.33
N THR A 92 4.31 -13.30 6.51
CA THR A 92 2.91 -13.24 6.06
C THR A 92 2.89 -13.12 4.54
N VAL A 93 1.72 -13.19 3.91
CA VAL A 93 1.55 -12.80 2.51
C VAL A 93 0.22 -12.06 2.37
N HIS A 94 0.30 -10.76 2.20
CA HIS A 94 -0.83 -9.89 1.91
C HIS A 94 -1.10 -9.84 0.41
N TRP A 95 -2.37 -9.97 0.04
CA TRP A 95 -2.85 -9.87 -1.34
C TRP A 95 -3.29 -8.42 -1.59
N HIS A 96 -2.32 -7.54 -1.81
CA HIS A 96 -2.51 -6.10 -1.86
C HIS A 96 -3.56 -5.67 -2.91
N GLY A 97 -4.62 -5.04 -2.44
CA GLY A 97 -5.75 -4.55 -3.23
C GLY A 97 -6.87 -5.58 -3.43
N PHE A 98 -6.76 -6.80 -2.91
CA PHE A 98 -7.83 -7.79 -3.02
C PHE A 98 -8.99 -7.49 -2.08
N HIS A 99 -10.21 -7.62 -2.62
CA HIS A 99 -11.44 -7.63 -1.85
C HIS A 99 -11.72 -9.04 -1.32
N VAL A 100 -11.27 -9.32 -0.10
CA VAL A 100 -11.31 -10.63 0.57
C VAL A 100 -11.67 -10.45 2.05
N SER A 101 -12.13 -11.53 2.70
CA SER A 101 -12.38 -11.48 4.14
C SER A 101 -11.09 -11.26 4.93
N ALA A 102 -11.17 -10.60 6.09
CA ALA A 102 -10.04 -10.30 6.96
C ALA A 102 -9.20 -11.55 7.30
N MET A 103 -9.85 -12.71 7.45
CA MET A 103 -9.18 -14.00 7.69
C MET A 103 -8.30 -14.46 6.50
N ASN A 104 -8.58 -13.97 5.29
CA ASN A 104 -7.87 -14.35 4.06
C ASN A 104 -6.96 -13.22 3.55
N ASP A 105 -6.88 -12.10 4.24
CA ASP A 105 -6.19 -10.88 3.80
C ASP A 105 -4.66 -10.98 3.85
N GLY A 106 -4.13 -11.73 4.81
CA GLY A 106 -2.68 -11.93 4.94
C GLY A 106 -1.94 -10.81 5.65
N GLY A 107 -2.63 -9.99 6.42
CA GLY A 107 -2.07 -8.95 7.25
C GLY A 107 -1.26 -9.51 8.44
N PRO A 108 -0.80 -8.64 9.37
CA PRO A 108 0.10 -9.03 10.46
C PRO A 108 -0.52 -10.03 11.46
N HIS A 109 -1.83 -10.22 11.44
CA HIS A 109 -2.54 -11.23 12.24
C HIS A 109 -2.44 -12.65 11.67
N GLN A 110 -2.05 -12.84 10.40
CA GLN A 110 -1.93 -14.14 9.71
C GLN A 110 -0.47 -14.58 9.56
N ILE A 111 0.26 -14.69 10.67
CA ILE A 111 1.67 -15.11 10.65
C ILE A 111 1.82 -16.58 10.26
N ILE A 112 2.61 -16.84 9.24
CA ILE A 112 3.01 -18.17 8.80
C ILE A 112 4.36 -18.49 9.48
N GLY A 113 4.34 -19.35 10.51
CA GLY A 113 5.54 -19.79 11.20
C GLY A 113 6.48 -20.63 10.31
N PRO A 114 7.78 -20.77 10.66
CA PRO A 114 8.71 -21.61 9.93
C PRO A 114 8.19 -23.04 9.74
N GLY A 115 8.25 -23.55 8.51
CA GLY A 115 7.78 -24.88 8.12
C GLY A 115 6.26 -25.03 8.00
N ASN A 116 5.48 -24.00 8.30
CA ASN A 116 4.02 -24.04 8.21
C ASN A 116 3.52 -23.61 6.83
N THR A 117 2.29 -24.04 6.52
CA THR A 117 1.55 -23.61 5.32
C THR A 117 0.26 -22.91 5.73
N TRP A 118 -0.01 -21.74 5.13
CA TRP A 118 -1.28 -21.03 5.19
C TRP A 118 -2.00 -21.16 3.85
N SER A 119 -3.28 -21.49 3.88
CA SER A 119 -4.04 -21.87 2.66
C SER A 119 -5.37 -21.10 2.59
N PRO A 120 -5.36 -19.77 2.39
CA PRO A 120 -6.59 -19.02 2.17
C PRO A 120 -7.31 -19.48 0.90
N SER A 121 -8.64 -19.51 0.97
CA SER A 121 -9.48 -19.89 -0.16
C SER A 121 -10.68 -18.95 -0.24
N PHE A 122 -10.87 -18.33 -1.41
CA PHE A 122 -11.93 -17.35 -1.64
C PHE A 122 -12.30 -17.25 -3.12
N LYS A 123 -13.44 -16.62 -3.38
CA LYS A 123 -13.86 -16.28 -4.74
C LYS A 123 -13.26 -14.95 -5.14
N MET A 124 -12.54 -14.89 -6.27
CA MET A 124 -11.99 -13.66 -6.83
C MET A 124 -13.12 -12.71 -7.24
N ARG A 125 -13.19 -11.55 -6.60
CA ARG A 125 -14.23 -10.54 -6.78
C ARG A 125 -13.78 -9.32 -7.53
N ASN A 126 -12.49 -8.98 -7.40
CA ASN A 126 -11.91 -7.80 -8.04
C ASN A 126 -12.09 -7.83 -9.56
N GLU A 127 -12.20 -6.67 -10.16
CA GLU A 127 -12.21 -6.49 -11.60
C GLU A 127 -10.83 -6.71 -12.20
N ALA A 128 -10.76 -6.74 -13.55
CA ALA A 128 -9.49 -6.87 -14.25
C ALA A 128 -8.57 -5.69 -13.92
N ALA A 129 -7.45 -5.99 -13.28
CA ALA A 129 -6.45 -5.02 -12.82
C ALA A 129 -5.11 -5.68 -12.55
N THR A 130 -4.13 -4.85 -12.25
CA THR A 130 -2.81 -5.25 -11.76
C THR A 130 -2.75 -5.10 -10.25
N PHE A 131 -2.57 -6.22 -9.56
CA PHE A 131 -2.37 -6.32 -8.12
C PHE A 131 -0.98 -6.89 -7.83
N TRP A 132 -0.65 -7.04 -6.55
CA TRP A 132 0.59 -7.67 -6.15
C TRP A 132 0.46 -8.38 -4.80
N TYR A 133 1.48 -9.16 -4.42
CA TYR A 133 1.52 -9.84 -3.14
C TYR A 133 2.89 -9.66 -2.50
N HIS A 134 2.88 -9.43 -1.19
CA HIS A 134 4.08 -9.15 -0.40
C HIS A 134 3.87 -9.48 1.08
N PRO A 135 4.94 -9.62 1.88
CA PRO A 135 4.83 -9.74 3.32
C PRO A 135 4.23 -8.48 3.97
N HIS A 136 3.53 -8.68 5.07
CA HIS A 136 2.97 -7.61 5.90
C HIS A 136 3.11 -7.99 7.40
N GLY A 137 4.32 -8.31 7.82
CA GLY A 137 4.61 -8.70 9.21
C GLY A 137 5.12 -7.51 10.01
N GLU A 138 4.54 -7.24 11.18
CA GLU A 138 4.94 -6.13 12.05
C GLU A 138 6.46 -6.08 12.25
N GLY A 139 7.09 -4.93 11.95
CA GLY A 139 8.52 -4.70 12.04
C GLY A 139 9.40 -5.57 11.11
N LYS A 140 8.84 -6.12 10.02
CA LYS A 140 9.56 -7.02 9.10
C LYS A 140 9.21 -6.82 7.63
N THR A 141 8.26 -5.95 7.31
CA THR A 141 7.79 -5.75 5.94
C THR A 141 8.93 -5.27 5.05
N GLU A 142 9.65 -4.23 5.46
CA GLU A 142 10.73 -3.66 4.67
C GLU A 142 11.84 -4.67 4.38
N ILE A 143 12.37 -5.35 5.40
CA ILE A 143 13.48 -6.28 5.20
C ILE A 143 13.08 -7.46 4.31
N GLN A 144 11.85 -7.96 4.42
CA GLN A 144 11.41 -9.11 3.64
C GLN A 144 11.14 -8.73 2.19
N ILE A 145 10.49 -7.59 1.91
CA ILE A 145 10.29 -7.06 0.55
C ILE A 145 11.64 -6.67 -0.06
N SER A 146 12.53 -6.02 0.70
CA SER A 146 13.84 -5.63 0.22
C SER A 146 14.69 -6.82 -0.20
N LYS A 147 14.57 -7.96 0.50
CA LYS A 147 15.24 -9.22 0.13
C LYS A 147 14.58 -9.94 -1.04
N GLY A 148 13.40 -9.51 -1.52
CA GLY A 148 12.81 -10.02 -2.74
C GLY A 148 11.44 -10.67 -2.59
N LEU A 149 10.78 -10.60 -1.44
CA LEU A 149 9.42 -11.14 -1.30
C LEU A 149 8.39 -10.15 -1.86
N ALA A 150 8.23 -10.18 -3.18
CA ALA A 150 7.19 -9.47 -3.92
C ALA A 150 6.85 -10.25 -5.19
N GLY A 151 5.60 -10.19 -5.64
CA GLY A 151 5.18 -10.75 -6.93
C GLY A 151 3.92 -10.06 -7.45
N MET A 152 3.74 -10.04 -8.76
CA MET A 152 2.59 -9.42 -9.42
C MET A 152 1.41 -10.38 -9.51
N ILE A 153 0.19 -9.85 -9.47
CA ILE A 153 -1.03 -10.56 -9.78
C ILE A 153 -1.74 -9.82 -10.91
N ILE A 154 -2.18 -10.54 -11.93
CA ILE A 154 -3.00 -10.01 -13.01
C ILE A 154 -4.37 -10.67 -12.92
N VAL A 155 -5.37 -9.90 -12.56
CA VAL A 155 -6.77 -10.34 -12.63
C VAL A 155 -7.30 -10.02 -14.02
N ARG A 156 -8.03 -10.96 -14.61
CA ARG A 156 -8.71 -10.82 -15.91
C ARG A 156 -10.20 -11.02 -15.74
N ASP A 157 -10.99 -10.34 -16.57
CA ASP A 157 -12.43 -10.50 -16.61
C ASP A 157 -13.01 -10.40 -18.02
N THR A 158 -14.30 -10.68 -18.14
CA THR A 158 -15.01 -10.63 -19.42
C THR A 158 -15.19 -9.19 -19.92
N THR A 159 -15.19 -8.18 -19.04
CA THR A 159 -15.34 -6.77 -19.41
C THR A 159 -14.08 -6.28 -20.12
N GLU A 160 -12.91 -6.52 -19.50
CA GLU A 160 -11.60 -6.19 -20.09
C GLU A 160 -11.37 -6.95 -21.40
N ALA A 161 -11.82 -8.21 -21.48
CA ALA A 161 -11.68 -9.07 -22.66
C ALA A 161 -12.42 -8.55 -23.90
N ASN A 162 -13.42 -7.68 -23.75
CA ASN A 162 -14.15 -7.07 -24.86
C ASN A 162 -13.35 -5.97 -25.59
N TYR A 163 -12.27 -5.47 -25.01
CA TYR A 163 -11.45 -4.43 -25.62
C TYR A 163 -10.26 -5.03 -26.38
N ILE A 164 -9.87 -4.40 -27.47
CA ILE A 164 -8.65 -4.75 -28.20
C ILE A 164 -7.46 -4.13 -27.45
N LEU A 165 -6.87 -4.93 -26.54
CA LEU A 165 -5.73 -4.55 -25.72
C LEU A 165 -4.60 -5.56 -25.90
N PRO A 166 -3.34 -5.17 -25.77
CA PRO A 166 -2.22 -6.12 -25.65
C PRO A 166 -2.45 -7.06 -24.46
N ARG A 167 -2.28 -8.39 -24.64
CA ARG A 167 -2.59 -9.42 -23.64
C ARG A 167 -1.63 -10.57 -23.60
N THR A 168 -0.70 -10.65 -24.55
CA THR A 168 0.25 -11.76 -24.60
C THR A 168 1.40 -11.46 -23.65
N TYR A 169 1.33 -12.08 -22.45
CA TYR A 169 2.30 -11.90 -21.39
C TYR A 169 3.74 -12.13 -21.88
N GLY A 170 4.62 -11.17 -21.62
CA GLY A 170 6.02 -11.20 -22.03
C GLY A 170 6.25 -10.97 -23.55
N VAL A 171 5.21 -10.62 -24.32
CA VAL A 171 5.31 -10.29 -25.76
C VAL A 171 4.81 -8.88 -26.05
N ASP A 172 3.60 -8.54 -25.60
CA ASP A 172 3.00 -7.21 -25.73
C ASP A 172 2.28 -6.72 -24.46
N ASP A 173 2.26 -7.55 -23.39
CA ASP A 173 1.76 -7.23 -22.04
C ASP A 173 2.85 -7.59 -21.03
N PHE A 174 3.55 -6.58 -20.50
CA PHE A 174 4.75 -6.76 -19.69
C PHE A 174 4.54 -6.33 -18.25
N PRO A 175 4.85 -7.20 -17.26
CA PRO A 175 4.91 -6.82 -15.85
C PRO A 175 6.21 -6.06 -15.57
N LEU A 176 6.14 -4.92 -14.90
CA LEU A 176 7.29 -4.12 -14.52
C LEU A 176 7.24 -3.84 -13.00
N ILE A 177 7.89 -4.69 -12.21
CA ILE A 177 8.09 -4.50 -10.77
C ILE A 177 9.31 -3.61 -10.60
N VAL A 178 9.09 -2.33 -10.32
CA VAL A 178 10.15 -1.32 -10.22
C VAL A 178 10.56 -1.17 -8.77
N GLN A 179 11.86 -1.26 -8.50
CA GLN A 179 12.43 -1.14 -7.16
C GLN A 179 13.72 -0.31 -7.21
N SER A 180 13.97 0.47 -6.16
CA SER A 180 15.30 1.00 -5.84
C SER A 180 15.87 0.25 -4.64
N LYS A 181 17.17 0.07 -4.61
CA LYS A 181 17.88 -0.66 -3.56
C LYS A 181 19.16 0.05 -3.14
N ALA A 182 19.47 -0.06 -1.85
CA ALA A 182 20.78 0.23 -1.33
C ALA A 182 21.56 -1.07 -1.11
N PHE A 183 22.87 -1.03 -1.33
CA PHE A 183 23.79 -2.14 -1.04
C PHE A 183 24.90 -1.64 -0.13
N ASP A 184 25.23 -2.43 0.88
CA ASP A 184 26.39 -2.18 1.72
C ASP A 184 27.71 -2.54 1.01
N ILE A 185 28.84 -2.33 1.67
CA ILE A 185 30.19 -2.62 1.14
C ILE A 185 30.44 -4.13 0.90
N LEU A 186 29.59 -5.00 1.45
CA LEU A 186 29.63 -6.45 1.25
C LEU A 186 28.60 -6.91 0.21
N TYR A 187 27.98 -5.99 -0.50
CA TYR A 187 26.93 -6.23 -1.52
C TYR A 187 25.68 -6.90 -0.94
N GLN A 188 25.37 -6.64 0.34
CA GLN A 188 24.12 -7.04 0.96
C GLN A 188 23.10 -5.90 0.82
N PHE A 189 21.80 -6.23 0.80
CA PHE A 189 20.77 -5.19 0.84
C PHE A 189 20.84 -4.45 2.18
N ALA A 190 20.98 -3.13 2.11
CA ALA A 190 20.79 -2.25 3.24
C ALA A 190 19.30 -1.84 3.31
N THR A 191 18.75 -1.83 4.50
CA THR A 191 17.37 -1.45 4.82
C THR A 191 17.37 -0.29 5.80
N ALA A 192 16.21 0.35 6.00
CA ALA A 192 16.06 1.55 6.83
C ALA A 192 17.08 2.65 6.42
N THR A 193 17.21 2.92 5.12
CA THR A 193 18.15 3.90 4.58
C THR A 193 17.59 4.59 3.34
N HIS A 194 17.92 5.88 3.19
CA HIS A 194 17.57 6.67 2.00
C HIS A 194 18.68 6.68 0.92
N GLU A 195 19.64 5.75 1.00
CA GLU A 195 20.76 5.61 0.06
C GLU A 195 20.43 4.64 -1.11
N ASP A 196 19.17 4.39 -1.40
CA ASP A 196 18.62 3.48 -2.41
C ASP A 196 18.95 3.90 -3.86
N SER A 197 20.23 3.93 -4.21
CA SER A 197 20.75 4.49 -5.47
C SER A 197 20.82 3.50 -6.65
N ILE A 198 20.47 2.24 -6.43
CA ILE A 198 20.50 1.21 -7.48
C ILE A 198 19.07 0.90 -7.94
N MET A 199 18.79 1.26 -9.21
CA MET A 199 17.52 0.97 -9.86
C MET A 199 17.49 -0.44 -10.42
N MET A 200 16.37 -1.13 -10.24
CA MET A 200 16.10 -2.41 -10.88
C MET A 200 14.64 -2.55 -11.30
N VAL A 201 14.40 -3.29 -12.36
CA VAL A 201 13.06 -3.71 -12.79
C VAL A 201 13.06 -5.23 -12.85
N ASN A 202 12.07 -5.87 -12.23
CA ASN A 202 11.99 -7.33 -12.09
C ASN A 202 13.29 -7.95 -11.55
N GLY A 203 13.98 -7.25 -10.65
CA GLY A 203 15.27 -7.68 -10.10
C GLY A 203 16.43 -7.64 -11.10
N THR A 204 16.33 -6.91 -12.20
CA THR A 204 17.38 -6.69 -13.20
C THR A 204 17.89 -5.25 -13.11
N ILE A 205 19.19 -5.08 -12.91
CA ILE A 205 19.87 -3.77 -12.90
C ILE A 205 20.18 -3.38 -14.36
N ASN A 206 20.01 -2.10 -14.71
CA ASN A 206 20.19 -1.59 -16.08
C ASN A 206 19.45 -2.42 -17.13
N PRO A 207 18.14 -2.65 -17.01
CA PRO A 207 17.44 -3.54 -17.92
C PRO A 207 17.25 -2.95 -19.31
N TYR A 208 17.22 -3.84 -20.32
CA TYR A 208 16.61 -3.56 -21.61
C TYR A 208 15.52 -4.59 -21.94
N LEU A 209 14.55 -4.15 -22.71
CA LEU A 209 13.42 -4.95 -23.17
C LEU A 209 13.26 -4.80 -24.68
N GLU A 210 13.28 -5.90 -25.40
CA GLU A 210 12.87 -5.94 -26.80
C GLU A 210 11.35 -5.82 -26.88
N VAL A 211 10.85 -4.83 -27.61
CA VAL A 211 9.41 -4.56 -27.74
C VAL A 211 9.02 -4.54 -29.21
N PRO A 212 7.89 -5.17 -29.61
CA PRO A 212 7.41 -5.11 -30.96
C PRO A 212 6.94 -3.69 -31.33
N GLY A 213 7.17 -3.26 -32.58
CA GLY A 213 6.74 -1.98 -33.14
C GLY A 213 5.22 -1.91 -33.31
N GLN A 214 4.47 -1.94 -32.22
CA GLN A 214 3.02 -1.92 -32.11
C GLN A 214 2.59 -1.30 -30.79
N VAL A 215 1.29 -1.24 -30.50
CA VAL A 215 0.82 -0.88 -29.16
C VAL A 215 1.18 -1.98 -28.17
N VAL A 216 1.85 -1.60 -27.09
CA VAL A 216 2.31 -2.48 -26.01
C VAL A 216 1.76 -2.00 -24.68
N ARG A 217 1.33 -2.93 -23.80
CA ARG A 217 0.87 -2.68 -22.45
C ARG A 217 2.00 -2.90 -21.45
N LEU A 218 2.25 -1.91 -20.63
CA LEU A 218 3.14 -2.02 -19.48
C LEU A 218 2.32 -1.95 -18.19
N ARG A 219 2.51 -2.92 -17.31
CA ARG A 219 1.91 -2.98 -15.97
C ARG A 219 2.96 -2.54 -14.97
N LEU A 220 2.91 -1.26 -14.60
CA LEU A 220 3.83 -0.64 -13.66
C LEU A 220 3.39 -0.92 -12.23
N LEU A 221 4.30 -1.43 -11.41
CA LEU A 221 4.17 -1.54 -9.97
C LEU A 221 5.38 -0.87 -9.33
N ASN A 222 5.14 0.08 -8.43
CA ASN A 222 6.20 0.59 -7.57
C ASN A 222 6.30 -0.27 -6.30
N ALA A 223 7.26 -1.19 -6.26
CA ALA A 223 7.56 -2.07 -5.13
C ALA A 223 8.84 -1.66 -4.39
N SER A 224 9.21 -0.37 -4.42
CA SER A 224 10.31 0.18 -3.62
C SER A 224 9.94 0.29 -2.15
N ALA A 225 10.92 0.44 -1.27
CA ALA A 225 10.67 0.69 0.14
C ALA A 225 10.06 2.09 0.35
N ASP A 226 10.62 3.11 -0.33
CA ASP A 226 10.27 4.51 -0.04
C ASP A 226 10.07 5.38 -1.28
N ARG A 227 10.81 5.11 -2.37
CA ARG A 227 10.95 6.01 -3.51
C ARG A 227 9.66 6.14 -4.32
N THR A 228 9.27 7.37 -4.60
CA THR A 228 8.25 7.73 -5.58
C THR A 228 8.90 7.93 -6.96
N TYR A 229 8.28 7.42 -8.00
CA TYR A 229 8.70 7.62 -9.39
C TYR A 229 7.74 8.53 -10.14
N ASN A 230 8.29 9.32 -11.08
CA ASN A 230 7.51 10.09 -12.05
C ASN A 230 7.88 9.62 -13.46
N PHE A 231 7.20 8.57 -13.91
CA PHE A 231 7.53 7.89 -15.16
C PHE A 231 7.18 8.71 -16.39
N GLY A 232 8.07 8.68 -17.39
CA GLY A 232 7.87 9.30 -18.70
C GLY A 232 8.85 8.74 -19.72
N LEU A 233 8.59 8.99 -21.00
CA LEU A 233 9.48 8.55 -22.09
C LEU A 233 10.60 9.57 -22.31
N SER A 234 11.78 9.10 -22.72
CA SER A 234 13.00 9.91 -22.85
C SER A 234 12.90 11.02 -23.91
N ASP A 235 12.01 10.88 -24.87
CA ASP A 235 11.71 11.88 -25.90
C ASP A 235 10.53 12.79 -25.54
N ASN A 236 9.96 12.65 -24.34
CA ASN A 236 8.76 13.34 -23.85
C ASN A 236 7.47 13.08 -24.67
N SER A 237 7.45 12.05 -25.50
CA SER A 237 6.23 11.66 -26.20
C SER A 237 5.16 11.18 -25.19
N ASN A 238 3.89 11.32 -25.60
CA ASN A 238 2.77 10.86 -24.81
C ASN A 238 2.61 9.34 -24.92
N PHE A 239 2.08 8.75 -23.87
CA PHE A 239 1.52 7.41 -23.78
C PHE A 239 0.09 7.49 -23.25
N TYR A 240 -0.61 6.39 -23.16
CA TYR A 240 -1.98 6.35 -22.65
C TYR A 240 -2.01 5.64 -21.31
N LEU A 241 -2.40 6.37 -20.25
CA LEU A 241 -2.78 5.75 -18.98
C LEU A 241 -4.17 5.14 -19.17
N ILE A 242 -4.28 3.82 -18.96
CA ILE A 242 -5.53 3.07 -19.17
C ILE A 242 -6.08 2.47 -17.88
N GLY A 243 -5.29 2.33 -16.83
CA GLY A 243 -5.70 1.73 -15.58
C GLY A 243 -4.91 2.25 -14.38
N SER A 244 -5.53 2.20 -13.22
CA SER A 244 -5.00 2.50 -11.90
C SER A 244 -5.03 1.24 -11.02
N ASP A 245 -4.90 1.36 -9.71
CA ASP A 245 -4.83 0.23 -8.76
C ASP A 245 -6.00 -0.75 -8.91
N GLY A 246 -7.24 -0.23 -9.01
CA GLY A 246 -8.46 -1.03 -9.11
C GLY A 246 -8.94 -1.30 -10.54
N GLY A 247 -8.09 -1.12 -11.56
CA GLY A 247 -8.36 -1.52 -12.94
C GLY A 247 -8.54 -0.38 -13.93
N LEU A 248 -9.25 -0.68 -15.04
CA LEU A 248 -9.37 0.25 -16.15
C LEU A 248 -10.07 1.55 -15.75
N LEU A 249 -9.57 2.68 -16.27
CA LEU A 249 -10.24 3.97 -16.23
C LEU A 249 -11.52 3.94 -17.09
N SER A 250 -12.32 5.00 -17.06
CA SER A 250 -13.47 5.14 -17.99
C SER A 250 -13.06 5.39 -19.44
N GLN A 251 -11.86 5.90 -19.65
CA GLN A 251 -11.24 6.12 -20.96
C GLN A 251 -9.73 6.20 -20.83
N PRO A 252 -8.98 5.91 -21.90
CA PRO A 252 -7.55 6.17 -21.98
C PRO A 252 -7.27 7.65 -21.80
N TYR A 253 -6.30 7.97 -20.96
CA TYR A 253 -5.84 9.35 -20.75
C TYR A 253 -4.45 9.53 -21.35
N SER A 254 -4.34 10.44 -22.35
CA SER A 254 -3.06 10.76 -23.00
C SER A 254 -2.24 11.69 -22.12
N THR A 255 -1.07 11.22 -21.68
CA THR A 255 -0.15 11.97 -20.82
C THR A 255 1.29 11.63 -21.14
N ASN A 256 2.23 12.48 -20.75
CA ASN A 256 3.67 12.19 -20.81
C ASN A 256 4.30 11.92 -19.44
N ARG A 257 3.50 11.90 -18.38
CA ARG A 257 3.93 11.58 -17.01
C ARG A 257 2.88 10.75 -16.30
N VAL A 258 3.35 9.78 -15.50
CA VAL A 258 2.56 9.10 -14.48
C VAL A 258 3.39 8.95 -13.21
N ARG A 259 2.89 9.49 -12.10
CA ARG A 259 3.53 9.39 -10.81
C ARG A 259 3.00 8.18 -10.05
N LEU A 260 3.90 7.37 -9.49
CA LEU A 260 3.55 6.24 -8.63
C LEU A 260 4.37 6.31 -7.34
N SER A 261 3.72 6.43 -6.21
CA SER A 261 4.29 6.18 -4.90
C SER A 261 4.34 4.68 -4.59
N THR A 262 4.94 4.30 -3.49
CA THR A 262 5.08 2.88 -3.10
C THR A 262 3.72 2.21 -2.95
N GLY A 263 3.58 1.01 -3.49
CA GLY A 263 2.34 0.24 -3.53
C GLY A 263 1.40 0.59 -4.68
N GLU A 264 1.54 1.75 -5.31
CA GLU A 264 0.68 2.14 -6.44
C GLU A 264 1.00 1.37 -7.72
N ARG A 265 -0.03 1.14 -8.53
CA ARG A 265 0.05 0.50 -9.85
C ARG A 265 -0.56 1.41 -10.91
N ALA A 266 -0.04 1.28 -12.12
CA ALA A 266 -0.64 1.88 -13.31
C ALA A 266 -0.48 0.95 -14.51
N GLU A 267 -1.45 0.99 -15.41
CA GLU A 267 -1.36 0.32 -16.69
C GLU A 267 -1.31 1.36 -17.79
N ILE A 268 -0.25 1.30 -18.60
CA ILE A 268 -0.04 2.25 -19.69
C ILE A 268 0.08 1.53 -21.03
N LEU A 269 -0.37 2.19 -22.10
CA LEU A 269 -0.15 1.76 -23.47
C LEU A 269 0.83 2.72 -24.13
N ILE A 270 1.87 2.15 -24.75
CA ILE A 270 2.82 2.88 -25.58
C ILE A 270 2.69 2.38 -27.02
N ASP A 271 2.55 3.29 -27.98
CA ASP A 271 2.54 2.94 -29.40
C ASP A 271 3.97 3.00 -29.96
N PHE A 272 4.62 1.85 -29.97
CA PHE A 272 5.96 1.72 -30.52
C PHE A 272 6.00 1.69 -32.07
N SER A 273 4.86 1.62 -32.76
CA SER A 273 4.82 1.71 -34.23
C SER A 273 5.26 3.09 -34.75
N ALA A 274 5.23 4.12 -33.88
CA ALA A 274 5.75 5.45 -34.20
C ALA A 274 7.30 5.50 -34.32
N TYR A 275 8.01 4.45 -33.91
CA TYR A 275 9.47 4.38 -33.87
C TYR A 275 10.00 3.38 -34.89
N SER A 276 11.16 3.66 -35.46
CA SER A 276 11.80 2.74 -36.43
C SER A 276 12.34 1.50 -35.72
N THR A 277 12.20 0.33 -36.37
CA THR A 277 12.87 -0.90 -35.93
C THR A 277 14.37 -0.66 -35.75
N GLY A 278 14.95 -1.15 -34.66
CA GLY A 278 16.34 -0.96 -34.27
C GLY A 278 16.64 0.34 -33.53
N SER A 279 15.63 1.24 -33.36
CA SER A 279 15.80 2.43 -32.50
C SER A 279 15.63 2.09 -31.02
N GLN A 280 16.10 3.00 -30.18
CA GLN A 280 16.03 2.87 -28.72
C GLN A 280 15.23 4.01 -28.09
N LEU A 281 14.46 3.66 -27.08
CA LEU A 281 13.70 4.60 -26.24
C LEU A 281 13.91 4.22 -24.78
N PHE A 282 13.81 5.18 -23.86
CA PHE A 282 13.93 4.88 -22.44
C PHE A 282 12.65 5.26 -21.70
N LEU A 283 12.21 4.39 -20.80
CA LEU A 283 11.40 4.77 -19.68
C LEU A 283 12.30 5.40 -18.63
N LYS A 284 11.98 6.59 -18.20
CA LYS A 284 12.72 7.36 -17.19
C LYS A 284 11.84 7.63 -15.98
N SER A 285 12.47 7.96 -14.85
CA SER A 285 11.83 8.71 -13.78
C SER A 285 12.32 10.16 -13.86
N TYR A 286 11.37 11.07 -13.98
CA TYR A 286 11.60 12.52 -13.97
C TYR A 286 11.52 13.02 -12.54
N ALA A 287 12.51 12.64 -11.74
CA ALA A 287 12.56 12.96 -10.31
C ALA A 287 12.77 14.46 -10.05
N SER A 288 13.35 15.20 -11.01
CA SER A 288 13.49 16.66 -10.94
C SER A 288 12.15 17.41 -10.96
N GLU A 289 11.07 16.75 -11.40
CA GLU A 289 9.71 17.32 -11.44
C GLU A 289 8.90 17.01 -10.18
N LEU A 290 9.41 16.15 -9.27
CA LEU A 290 8.73 15.83 -8.03
C LEU A 290 8.73 17.03 -7.09
N THR A 291 7.59 17.29 -6.47
CA THR A 291 7.47 18.38 -5.51
C THR A 291 8.13 18.01 -4.18
N ARG A 292 8.64 19.02 -3.48
CA ARG A 292 9.24 18.88 -2.17
C ARG A 292 8.37 18.08 -1.20
N GLY A 293 9.02 17.30 -0.36
CA GLY A 293 8.36 16.40 0.61
C GLY A 293 8.09 15.01 0.05
N ILE A 294 8.08 14.81 -1.26
CA ILE A 294 7.98 13.49 -1.88
C ILE A 294 9.36 12.83 -1.85
N ILE A 295 9.47 11.60 -1.34
CA ILE A 295 10.73 10.85 -1.35
C ILE A 295 11.12 10.54 -2.80
N GLY A 296 12.32 11.01 -3.19
CA GLY A 296 12.80 11.03 -4.57
C GLY A 296 12.93 12.44 -5.15
N ALA A 297 12.28 13.46 -4.56
CA ALA A 297 12.47 14.87 -4.92
C ALA A 297 13.86 15.37 -4.52
N ASP A 298 14.21 16.61 -4.93
CA ASP A 298 15.46 17.27 -4.56
C ASP A 298 15.57 17.57 -3.07
N SER A 299 14.43 17.70 -2.38
CA SER A 299 14.39 18.01 -0.95
C SER A 299 13.17 17.44 -0.25
N VAL A 300 13.39 16.98 0.98
CA VAL A 300 12.37 16.69 2.00
C VAL A 300 12.57 17.65 3.16
N GLY A 301 11.48 18.15 3.72
CA GLY A 301 11.52 19.09 4.85
C GLY A 301 12.22 20.44 4.54
N THR A 302 12.56 21.19 5.57
CA THR A 302 13.37 22.40 5.48
C THR A 302 14.80 22.06 5.89
N SER A 303 15.75 22.06 4.96
CA SER A 303 17.16 21.69 5.15
C SER A 303 17.88 22.43 6.30
N SER A 304 17.31 23.53 6.81
CA SER A 304 17.89 24.31 7.91
C SER A 304 17.53 23.76 9.32
N ILE A 305 16.57 22.85 9.44
CA ILE A 305 16.06 22.39 10.73
C ILE A 305 16.26 20.88 10.92
N VAL A 306 16.15 20.09 9.84
CA VAL A 306 16.13 18.64 9.90
C VAL A 306 16.90 18.04 8.73
N ILE A 307 17.69 17.00 9.00
CA ILE A 307 18.48 16.28 8.01
C ILE A 307 17.98 14.83 8.00
N MET A 308 17.50 14.39 6.84
CA MET A 308 17.26 12.97 6.58
C MET A 308 18.59 12.36 6.13
N GLU A 309 19.15 11.46 6.94
CA GLU A 309 20.48 10.88 6.70
C GLU A 309 20.48 10.08 5.40
N GLY A 310 21.54 10.22 4.60
CA GLY A 310 21.65 9.53 3.31
C GLY A 310 20.85 10.15 2.16
N TYR A 311 19.81 10.94 2.44
CA TYR A 311 18.90 11.45 1.41
C TYR A 311 19.58 12.37 0.40
N TYR A 312 20.31 13.36 0.87
CA TYR A 312 20.93 14.39 0.01
C TYR A 312 22.20 13.90 -0.70
N SER A 313 22.80 12.80 -0.28
CA SER A 313 23.91 12.13 -0.97
C SER A 313 23.45 11.18 -2.07
N ASN A 314 22.15 10.86 -2.13
CA ASN A 314 21.60 9.93 -3.11
C ASN A 314 21.48 10.60 -4.49
N PRO A 315 22.20 10.09 -5.53
CA PRO A 315 22.24 10.73 -6.85
C PRO A 315 20.93 10.63 -7.63
N LEU A 316 19.95 9.82 -7.18
CA LEU A 316 18.64 9.68 -7.82
C LEU A 316 17.64 10.72 -7.31
N ASN A 317 17.89 11.39 -6.17
CA ASN A 317 16.97 12.37 -5.63
C ASN A 317 17.07 13.69 -6.41
N GLY A 318 15.93 14.20 -6.87
CA GLY A 318 15.82 15.41 -7.68
C GLY A 318 16.52 15.35 -9.04
N THR A 319 16.94 14.17 -9.48
CA THR A 319 17.68 13.97 -10.73
C THR A 319 16.95 12.94 -11.61
N ASP A 320 16.80 13.28 -12.90
CA ASP A 320 16.17 12.37 -13.85
C ASP A 320 17.09 11.19 -14.21
N PHE A 321 16.56 9.98 -14.16
CA PHE A 321 17.33 8.76 -14.44
C PHE A 321 16.57 7.76 -15.30
N ASN A 322 17.32 6.89 -15.98
CA ASN A 322 16.75 5.81 -16.78
C ASN A 322 16.29 4.65 -15.88
N VAL A 323 15.12 4.12 -16.16
CA VAL A 323 14.51 2.95 -15.48
C VAL A 323 14.62 1.71 -16.34
N LEU A 324 14.26 1.82 -17.63
CA LEU A 324 14.25 0.72 -18.58
C LEU A 324 14.54 1.25 -19.98
N ARG A 325 15.39 0.54 -20.75
CA ARG A 325 15.58 0.79 -22.18
C ARG A 325 14.66 -0.13 -22.98
N PHE A 326 13.98 0.42 -23.97
CA PHE A 326 13.28 -0.33 -25.01
C PHE A 326 14.14 -0.41 -26.26
N ASP A 327 14.31 -1.61 -26.82
CA ASP A 327 14.86 -1.86 -28.13
C ASP A 327 13.70 -2.25 -29.06
N ILE A 328 13.43 -1.44 -30.11
CA ILE A 328 12.24 -1.60 -30.95
C ILE A 328 12.50 -2.66 -32.01
N GLU A 329 11.69 -3.72 -31.98
CA GLU A 329 11.74 -4.85 -32.91
C GLU A 329 10.60 -4.74 -33.95
N PRO A 330 10.64 -5.55 -35.05
CA PRO A 330 9.52 -5.65 -35.96
C PRO A 330 8.20 -6.00 -35.23
N PRO A 331 7.03 -5.55 -35.74
CA PRO A 331 5.75 -5.88 -35.11
C PRO A 331 5.51 -7.40 -35.07
N SER A 332 4.72 -7.85 -34.12
CA SER A 332 4.29 -9.26 -34.03
C SER A 332 3.41 -9.66 -35.22
N PRO A 333 3.18 -10.97 -35.46
CA PRO A 333 2.34 -11.42 -36.59
C PRO A 333 0.88 -10.93 -36.54
N SER A 334 0.39 -10.58 -35.34
CA SER A 334 -0.97 -10.07 -35.11
C SER A 334 -0.92 -8.83 -34.20
N PRO A 335 -0.43 -7.70 -34.71
CA PRO A 335 -0.16 -6.52 -33.91
C PRO A 335 -1.44 -5.84 -33.43
N VAL A 336 -1.45 -5.38 -32.18
CA VAL A 336 -2.41 -4.38 -31.70
C VAL A 336 -1.94 -3.02 -32.21
N THR A 337 -2.78 -2.34 -33.00
CA THR A 337 -2.42 -1.08 -33.69
C THR A 337 -3.27 0.10 -33.26
N THR A 338 -4.21 -0.11 -32.35
CA THR A 338 -5.15 0.94 -31.92
C THR A 338 -5.31 0.93 -30.41
N VAL A 339 -5.51 2.12 -29.87
CA VAL A 339 -5.91 2.30 -28.45
C VAL A 339 -7.42 2.43 -28.43
N PRO A 340 -8.15 1.73 -27.54
CA PRO A 340 -9.59 1.89 -27.38
C PRO A 340 -9.96 3.35 -27.08
N ALA A 341 -11.08 3.83 -27.63
CA ALA A 341 -11.51 5.21 -27.38
C ALA A 341 -12.14 5.42 -25.98
N SER A 342 -12.70 4.34 -25.40
CA SER A 342 -13.33 4.36 -24.07
C SER A 342 -13.41 2.96 -23.50
N PHE A 343 -13.60 2.89 -22.18
CA PHE A 343 -13.88 1.67 -21.43
C PHE A 343 -15.25 1.75 -20.74
N ALA A 344 -15.61 0.74 -19.96
CA ALA A 344 -16.81 0.77 -19.15
C ALA A 344 -16.78 1.95 -18.17
N PRO A 345 -17.85 2.74 -18.06
CA PRO A 345 -17.87 3.89 -17.16
C PRO A 345 -17.58 3.49 -15.71
N LYS A 346 -16.74 4.27 -15.06
CA LYS A 346 -16.45 4.21 -13.62
C LYS A 346 -16.98 5.49 -13.00
N VAL A 347 -17.92 5.35 -12.08
CA VAL A 347 -18.57 6.50 -11.44
C VAL A 347 -18.45 6.36 -9.94
N PRO A 348 -17.87 7.36 -9.24
CA PRO A 348 -17.87 7.40 -7.78
C PRO A 348 -19.29 7.34 -7.22
N LEU A 349 -19.43 6.80 -6.02
CA LEU A 349 -20.66 6.91 -5.25
C LEU A 349 -20.97 8.41 -5.02
N PRO A 350 -22.27 8.82 -5.05
CA PRO A 350 -22.61 10.20 -4.81
C PRO A 350 -22.36 10.56 -3.33
N GLU A 351 -21.79 11.74 -3.08
CA GLU A 351 -21.56 12.22 -1.69
C GLU A 351 -22.87 12.32 -0.87
N SER A 352 -24.02 12.41 -1.53
CA SER A 352 -25.33 12.40 -0.87
C SER A 352 -25.74 11.04 -0.29
N SER A 353 -25.01 9.96 -0.61
CA SER A 353 -25.24 8.61 -0.05
C SER A 353 -24.36 8.29 1.14
N VAL A 354 -23.60 9.25 1.65
CA VAL A 354 -22.63 9.04 2.72
C VAL A 354 -23.34 8.84 4.05
N ASP A 355 -23.03 7.73 4.71
CA ASP A 355 -23.53 7.40 6.06
C ASP A 355 -22.60 7.97 7.14
N VAL A 356 -21.27 7.89 6.92
CA VAL A 356 -20.26 8.31 7.90
C VAL A 356 -19.14 9.11 7.22
N SER A 357 -18.65 10.14 7.91
CA SER A 357 -17.43 10.87 7.56
C SER A 357 -16.36 10.66 8.62
N ARG A 358 -15.14 10.32 8.20
CA ARG A 358 -14.00 10.07 9.08
C ARG A 358 -12.83 10.99 8.75
N SER A 359 -11.97 11.20 9.74
CA SER A 359 -10.72 11.94 9.55
C SER A 359 -9.55 11.11 10.08
N ILE A 360 -8.49 11.02 9.26
CA ILE A 360 -7.20 10.45 9.63
C ILE A 360 -6.17 11.57 9.51
N HIS A 361 -5.49 11.83 10.60
CA HIS A 361 -4.45 12.84 10.67
C HIS A 361 -3.07 12.19 10.77
N PHE A 362 -2.16 12.52 9.84
CA PHE A 362 -0.77 12.09 9.88
C PHE A 362 0.03 13.11 10.69
N SER A 363 0.66 12.66 11.76
CA SER A 363 1.39 13.48 12.70
C SER A 363 2.79 12.94 12.99
N PRO A 364 3.78 13.83 13.25
CA PRO A 364 5.11 13.41 13.66
C PRO A 364 5.14 13.07 15.15
N ASP A 365 6.01 12.15 15.55
CA ASP A 365 6.41 12.03 16.96
C ASP A 365 7.44 13.12 17.31
N THR A 366 6.97 14.21 17.85
CA THR A 366 7.85 15.28 18.34
C THR A 366 8.21 15.15 19.81
N ILE A 367 7.63 14.18 20.53
CA ILE A 367 7.87 13.95 21.95
C ILE A 367 9.19 13.23 22.17
N THR A 368 9.45 12.15 21.42
CA THR A 368 10.69 11.38 21.53
C THR A 368 11.75 11.83 20.55
N SER A 369 11.37 12.28 19.35
CA SER A 369 12.28 12.62 18.25
C SER A 369 12.48 14.13 18.04
N GLY A 370 11.73 14.97 18.77
CA GLY A 370 11.83 16.44 18.62
C GLY A 370 11.51 16.89 17.19
N SER A 371 12.29 17.84 16.65
CA SER A 371 12.10 18.34 15.28
C SER A 371 12.46 17.32 14.20
N GLN A 372 13.25 16.28 14.51
CA GLN A 372 13.58 15.19 13.59
C GLN A 372 12.32 14.39 13.23
N GLY A 373 11.40 14.20 14.14
CA GLY A 373 10.14 13.51 13.92
C GLY A 373 9.31 14.03 12.74
N TYR A 374 9.48 15.29 12.32
CA TYR A 374 8.75 15.83 11.16
C TYR A 374 9.19 15.26 9.80
N VAL A 375 10.39 14.72 9.67
CA VAL A 375 10.93 14.17 8.40
C VAL A 375 11.32 12.70 8.47
N ASP A 376 11.72 12.20 9.64
CA ASP A 376 12.35 10.89 9.80
C ASP A 376 11.53 9.96 10.72
N GLY A 377 10.44 10.49 11.26
CA GLY A 377 9.53 9.74 12.12
C GLY A 377 10.05 9.47 13.53
N PRO A 378 9.49 8.52 14.25
CA PRO A 378 8.27 7.79 13.84
C PRO A 378 7.07 8.70 13.60
N PHE A 379 6.17 8.23 12.77
CA PHE A 379 4.92 8.94 12.43
C PHE A 379 3.72 8.19 12.96
N PHE A 380 2.66 8.92 13.27
CA PHE A 380 1.43 8.36 13.81
C PHE A 380 0.22 8.70 12.94
N MET A 381 -0.79 7.84 12.99
CA MET A 381 -2.14 8.13 12.54
C MET A 381 -3.00 8.50 13.75
N ASN A 382 -3.63 9.69 13.69
CA ASN A 382 -4.43 10.27 14.79
C ASN A 382 -3.67 10.39 16.13
N ASN A 383 -2.37 10.71 16.08
CA ASN A 383 -1.48 10.84 17.24
C ASN A 383 -1.43 9.58 18.13
N THR A 384 -1.71 8.41 17.57
CA THR A 384 -1.79 7.15 18.33
C THR A 384 -0.70 6.20 17.84
N PRO A 385 0.22 5.75 18.71
CA PRO A 385 1.13 4.66 18.39
C PRO A 385 0.35 3.39 18.07
N PHE A 386 0.82 2.65 17.06
CA PHE A 386 0.20 1.39 16.69
C PHE A 386 0.23 0.37 17.84
N ASN A 387 -0.84 -0.38 17.96
CA ASN A 387 -0.94 -1.52 18.87
C ASN A 387 -1.79 -2.60 18.20
N MET A 388 -1.21 -3.76 17.98
CA MET A 388 -1.81 -4.91 17.30
C MET A 388 -3.14 -5.35 17.95
N ASP A 389 -3.27 -5.21 19.27
CA ASP A 389 -4.45 -5.62 20.04
C ASP A 389 -5.55 -4.56 20.11
N SER A 390 -5.34 -3.39 19.48
CA SER A 390 -6.28 -2.27 19.49
C SER A 390 -7.07 -2.20 18.19
N ILE A 391 -8.36 -1.86 18.28
CA ILE A 391 -9.19 -1.51 17.13
C ILE A 391 -9.31 0.01 17.09
N ASN A 392 -8.79 0.63 16.05
CA ASN A 392 -8.82 2.08 15.89
C ASN A 392 -10.15 2.57 15.32
N ILE A 393 -10.74 1.82 14.40
CA ILE A 393 -11.96 2.20 13.68
C ILE A 393 -12.93 1.01 13.62
N VAL A 394 -14.22 1.30 13.75
CA VAL A 394 -15.30 0.36 13.45
C VAL A 394 -16.12 0.94 12.31
N THR A 395 -16.28 0.17 11.24
CA THR A 395 -17.15 0.47 10.09
C THR A 395 -18.29 -0.55 10.04
N TYR A 396 -19.35 -0.22 9.33
CA TYR A 396 -20.47 -1.14 9.17
C TYR A 396 -20.59 -1.64 7.73
N LEU A 397 -21.02 -2.88 7.62
CA LEU A 397 -21.26 -3.50 6.31
C LEU A 397 -22.31 -2.71 5.54
N ASN A 398 -21.99 -2.35 4.29
CA ASN A 398 -22.73 -1.54 3.35
C ASN A 398 -22.73 -0.01 3.62
N ASP A 399 -22.12 0.47 4.71
CA ASP A 399 -21.96 1.91 4.89
C ASP A 399 -21.11 2.51 3.77
N VAL A 400 -21.54 3.66 3.29
CA VAL A 400 -20.78 4.51 2.40
C VAL A 400 -20.07 5.56 3.25
N GLU A 401 -18.76 5.58 3.17
CA GLU A 401 -17.96 6.49 4.00
C GLU A 401 -17.12 7.45 3.17
N ILE A 402 -16.99 8.69 3.65
CA ILE A 402 -15.95 9.63 3.20
C ILE A 402 -14.85 9.66 4.26
N TRP A 403 -13.62 9.42 3.81
CA TRP A 403 -12.43 9.56 4.62
C TRP A 403 -11.66 10.81 4.20
N THR A 404 -11.28 11.62 5.17
CA THR A 404 -10.48 12.82 4.98
C THR A 404 -9.11 12.58 5.60
N LEU A 405 -8.09 12.57 4.76
CA LEU A 405 -6.69 12.41 5.16
C LEU A 405 -6.03 13.79 5.22
N THR A 406 -5.32 14.08 6.31
CA THR A 406 -4.55 15.33 6.45
C THR A 406 -3.12 15.02 6.89
N ASN A 407 -2.14 15.73 6.34
CA ASN A 407 -0.73 15.48 6.62
C ASN A 407 -0.06 16.73 7.20
N SER A 408 0.34 16.69 8.47
CA SER A 408 1.09 17.74 9.15
C SER A 408 2.60 17.45 9.28
N THR A 409 3.07 16.39 8.65
CA THR A 409 4.50 16.06 8.57
C THR A 409 5.18 16.79 7.41
N MET A 410 6.49 16.69 7.30
CA MET A 410 7.23 17.29 6.18
C MET A 410 7.48 16.30 5.02
N VAL A 411 6.99 15.06 5.14
CA VAL A 411 7.16 13.98 4.17
C VAL A 411 5.79 13.58 3.61
N ALA A 412 5.75 13.22 2.35
CA ALA A 412 4.55 12.66 1.74
C ALA A 412 4.38 11.19 2.14
N HIS A 413 3.16 10.79 2.48
CA HIS A 413 2.83 9.44 2.89
C HIS A 413 1.83 8.81 1.93
N PRO A 414 2.16 7.72 1.24
CA PRO A 414 1.17 6.90 0.52
C PRO A 414 0.30 6.17 1.55
N PHE A 415 -0.96 6.52 1.62
CA PHE A 415 -1.95 5.87 2.47
C PHE A 415 -2.54 4.68 1.73
N HIS A 416 -2.48 3.50 2.33
CA HIS A 416 -3.14 2.27 1.87
C HIS A 416 -4.20 1.82 2.86
N ILE A 417 -5.29 1.25 2.34
CA ILE A 417 -6.35 0.63 3.12
C ILE A 417 -6.69 -0.75 2.52
N HIS A 418 -6.77 -1.76 3.38
CA HIS A 418 -7.04 -3.13 3.00
C HIS A 418 -8.51 -3.36 2.62
N ASP A 419 -8.80 -4.47 1.91
CA ASP A 419 -10.12 -4.94 1.51
C ASP A 419 -10.81 -4.09 0.44
N ILE A 420 -10.84 -2.79 0.59
CA ILE A 420 -11.65 -1.90 -0.23
C ILE A 420 -10.84 -1.11 -1.27
N GLU A 421 -11.52 -0.74 -2.34
CA GLU A 421 -11.07 0.29 -3.27
C GLU A 421 -11.90 1.56 -3.06
N PHE A 422 -11.34 2.73 -3.40
CA PHE A 422 -11.98 4.01 -3.21
C PHE A 422 -11.82 4.92 -4.43
N TYR A 423 -12.69 5.92 -4.53
CA TYR A 423 -12.55 7.04 -5.46
C TYR A 423 -12.07 8.28 -4.72
N VAL A 424 -11.00 8.91 -5.23
CA VAL A 424 -10.57 10.22 -4.75
C VAL A 424 -11.59 11.27 -5.18
N LEU A 425 -12.15 11.99 -4.22
CA LEU A 425 -13.11 13.06 -4.48
C LEU A 425 -12.41 14.37 -4.83
N ASP A 426 -11.46 14.75 -3.98
CA ASP A 426 -10.65 15.95 -4.20
C ASP A 426 -9.32 15.90 -3.42
N ILE A 427 -8.40 16.77 -3.83
CA ILE A 427 -7.18 17.10 -3.12
C ILE A 427 -7.18 18.62 -2.90
N ASN A 428 -7.22 19.06 -1.65
CA ASN A 428 -7.32 20.47 -1.26
C ASN A 428 -8.53 21.19 -1.91
N GLY A 429 -9.66 20.49 -2.00
CA GLY A 429 -10.89 21.00 -2.63
C GLY A 429 -10.85 21.10 -4.16
N THR A 430 -9.82 20.52 -4.81
CA THR A 430 -9.67 20.50 -6.26
C THR A 430 -9.89 19.07 -6.78
N PRO A 431 -10.63 18.86 -7.88
CA PRO A 431 -10.78 17.53 -8.47
C PRO A 431 -9.45 16.82 -8.68
N PRO A 432 -9.39 15.48 -8.48
CA PRO A 432 -8.13 14.73 -8.59
C PRO A 432 -7.56 14.78 -10.01
N PRO A 433 -6.23 14.75 -10.17
CA PRO A 433 -5.61 14.63 -11.48
C PRO A 433 -5.96 13.27 -12.12
N PRO A 434 -5.80 13.13 -13.44
CA PRO A 434 -6.27 11.95 -14.19
C PRO A 434 -5.78 10.61 -13.67
N GLU A 435 -4.55 10.53 -13.16
CA GLU A 435 -3.98 9.32 -12.56
C GLU A 435 -4.72 8.86 -11.29
N TYR A 436 -5.50 9.74 -10.67
CA TYR A 436 -6.30 9.44 -9.48
C TYR A 436 -7.82 9.40 -9.74
N GLN A 437 -8.25 9.43 -11.00
CA GLN A 437 -9.67 9.36 -11.35
C GLN A 437 -10.22 7.93 -11.47
N GLY A 438 -9.37 6.92 -11.36
CA GLY A 438 -9.76 5.50 -11.28
C GLY A 438 -9.99 5.04 -9.84
N LEU A 439 -10.35 3.76 -9.70
CA LEU A 439 -10.36 3.09 -8.40
C LEU A 439 -8.93 2.96 -7.88
N LYS A 440 -8.74 3.32 -6.62
CA LYS A 440 -7.46 3.31 -5.92
C LYS A 440 -7.56 2.52 -4.63
N ASP A 441 -6.46 1.96 -4.18
CA ASP A 441 -6.28 1.45 -2.83
C ASP A 441 -5.07 2.09 -2.12
N VAL A 442 -4.26 2.86 -2.87
CA VAL A 442 -3.18 3.70 -2.35
C VAL A 442 -3.34 5.13 -2.85
N ILE A 443 -3.11 6.12 -1.98
CA ILE A 443 -3.10 7.55 -2.34
C ILE A 443 -1.97 8.30 -1.65
N LEU A 444 -1.15 9.03 -2.41
CA LEU A 444 -0.08 9.85 -1.86
C LEU A 444 -0.65 11.15 -1.26
N VAL A 445 -0.45 11.33 0.04
CA VAL A 445 -0.83 12.54 0.80
C VAL A 445 0.42 13.36 1.08
N LYS A 446 0.61 14.46 0.35
CA LYS A 446 1.78 15.33 0.49
C LYS A 446 1.70 16.17 1.77
N PRO A 447 2.83 16.77 2.22
CA PRO A 447 2.80 17.76 3.29
C PRO A 447 1.73 18.83 3.03
N ASP A 448 0.95 19.16 4.07
CA ASP A 448 -0.14 20.12 4.07
C ASP A 448 -1.35 19.76 3.16
N ASP A 449 -1.35 18.61 2.50
CA ASP A 449 -2.49 18.16 1.71
C ASP A 449 -3.65 17.70 2.61
N THR A 450 -4.85 17.98 2.12
CA THR A 450 -6.12 17.36 2.55
C THR A 450 -6.68 16.57 1.38
N VAL A 451 -6.76 15.26 1.52
CA VAL A 451 -7.29 14.35 0.50
C VAL A 451 -8.60 13.77 0.99
N ARG A 452 -9.66 13.87 0.18
CA ARG A 452 -10.93 13.19 0.47
C ARG A 452 -11.16 12.07 -0.52
N PHE A 453 -11.57 10.92 -0.01
CA PHE A 453 -12.01 9.81 -0.84
C PHE A 453 -13.33 9.22 -0.32
N ILE A 454 -14.07 8.55 -1.22
CA ILE A 454 -15.31 7.87 -0.94
C ILE A 454 -15.17 6.38 -1.21
N THR A 455 -15.71 5.57 -0.32
CA THR A 455 -15.70 4.11 -0.41
C THR A 455 -16.96 3.51 0.18
N GLN A 456 -17.16 2.20 -0.04
CA GLN A 456 -18.21 1.43 0.59
C GLN A 456 -17.67 0.09 1.08
N PHE A 457 -17.97 -0.27 2.32
CA PHE A 457 -17.59 -1.57 2.90
C PHE A 457 -18.64 -2.60 2.55
N THR A 458 -18.32 -3.51 1.62
CA THR A 458 -19.30 -4.49 1.11
C THR A 458 -18.85 -5.92 1.39
N THR A 459 -19.78 -6.86 1.31
CA THR A 459 -19.56 -8.32 1.24
C THR A 459 -19.03 -8.95 2.51
N PHE A 460 -17.95 -8.46 3.11
CA PHE A 460 -17.26 -9.12 4.23
C PHE A 460 -17.46 -8.35 5.52
N SER A 461 -17.72 -9.07 6.59
CA SER A 461 -17.76 -8.54 7.95
C SER A 461 -17.15 -9.57 8.89
N ASP A 462 -16.36 -9.10 9.85
CA ASP A 462 -15.80 -9.92 10.91
C ASP A 462 -15.71 -9.07 12.19
N PRO A 463 -16.36 -9.47 13.30
CA PRO A 463 -16.30 -8.72 14.54
C PRO A 463 -15.03 -8.97 15.36
N ALA A 464 -14.15 -9.88 14.92
CA ALA A 464 -12.99 -10.32 15.68
C ALA A 464 -11.66 -10.08 14.95
N VAL A 465 -11.62 -10.20 13.63
CA VAL A 465 -10.41 -10.07 12.84
C VAL A 465 -10.42 -8.74 12.09
N PRO A 466 -9.51 -7.82 12.43
CA PRO A 466 -9.45 -6.53 11.76
C PRO A 466 -8.70 -6.58 10.44
N TYR A 467 -9.01 -5.63 9.59
CA TYR A 467 -8.17 -5.18 8.48
C TYR A 467 -7.22 -4.07 8.93
N MET A 468 -6.31 -3.69 8.05
CA MET A 468 -5.32 -2.65 8.28
C MET A 468 -5.55 -1.44 7.37
N PHE A 469 -5.09 -0.28 7.84
CA PHE A 469 -4.75 0.87 7.01
C PHE A 469 -3.40 1.41 7.49
N HIS A 470 -2.55 1.86 6.57
CA HIS A 470 -1.20 2.25 6.93
C HIS A 470 -0.54 3.16 5.88
N CYS A 471 0.57 3.77 6.26
CA CYS A 471 1.49 4.38 5.31
C CYS A 471 2.24 3.27 4.56
N HIS A 472 2.32 3.36 3.24
CA HIS A 472 3.00 2.36 2.43
C HIS A 472 4.48 2.70 2.14
N LEU A 473 5.09 3.63 2.87
CA LEU A 473 6.55 3.67 3.04
C LEU A 473 6.92 2.57 4.03
N LEU A 474 7.70 1.56 3.60
CA LEU A 474 7.80 0.30 4.33
C LEU A 474 8.43 0.45 5.71
N HIS A 475 9.39 1.37 5.89
CA HIS A 475 9.96 1.61 7.21
C HIS A 475 8.99 2.39 8.11
N HIS A 476 8.16 3.31 7.58
CA HIS A 476 7.11 3.96 8.38
C HIS A 476 6.04 2.97 8.85
N GLU A 477 5.69 2.01 7.97
CA GLU A 477 4.82 0.89 8.33
C GLU A 477 5.43 0.07 9.46
N ASP A 478 6.70 -0.36 9.30
CA ASP A 478 7.43 -1.15 10.31
C ASP A 478 7.61 -0.37 11.63
N ASP A 479 7.69 0.96 11.60
CA ASP A 479 7.74 1.85 12.76
C ASP A 479 6.34 2.15 13.36
N GLY A 480 5.28 1.58 12.80
CA GLY A 480 3.93 1.64 13.35
C GLY A 480 3.07 2.80 12.86
N MET A 481 3.35 3.40 11.68
CA MET A 481 2.42 4.34 11.04
C MET A 481 1.25 3.58 10.40
N MET A 482 0.42 2.97 11.22
CA MET A 482 -0.70 2.13 10.82
C MET A 482 -1.82 2.12 11.86
N GLY A 483 -2.96 1.55 11.48
CA GLY A 483 -4.10 1.30 12.35
C GLY A 483 -4.93 0.12 11.86
N THR A 484 -5.86 -0.30 12.68
CA THR A 484 -6.78 -1.42 12.42
C THR A 484 -8.21 -0.94 12.29
N PHE A 485 -9.00 -1.62 11.48
CA PHE A 485 -10.44 -1.41 11.44
C PHE A 485 -11.21 -2.73 11.35
N LEU A 486 -12.40 -2.75 11.95
CA LEU A 486 -13.38 -3.84 11.80
C LEU A 486 -14.48 -3.41 10.85
N VAL A 487 -14.93 -4.36 10.02
CA VAL A 487 -16.20 -4.24 9.30
C VAL A 487 -17.21 -5.14 9.99
N ILE A 488 -18.29 -4.55 10.49
CA ILE A 488 -19.30 -5.24 11.29
C ILE A 488 -20.62 -5.26 10.54
N ASP A 489 -21.25 -6.44 10.43
CA ASP A 489 -22.62 -6.52 9.97
C ASP A 489 -23.57 -6.31 11.14
N PRO A 490 -24.30 -5.20 11.19
CA PRO A 490 -25.26 -4.94 12.27
C PRO A 490 -26.31 -6.04 12.43
N ALA A 491 -26.63 -6.79 11.37
CA ALA A 491 -27.59 -7.88 11.41
C ALA A 491 -27.04 -9.14 12.11
N THR A 492 -25.71 -9.34 12.10
CA THR A 492 -25.09 -10.51 12.75
C THR A 492 -24.77 -10.28 14.22
N ILE A 493 -24.70 -9.03 14.64
CA ILE A 493 -24.57 -8.68 16.06
C ILE A 493 -25.98 -8.73 16.67
N GLY A 494 -26.66 -9.83 16.43
CA GLY A 494 -28.00 -10.08 16.93
C GLY A 494 -27.96 -10.53 18.39
N ILE A 495 -27.85 -9.60 19.33
CA ILE A 495 -28.85 -9.62 20.39
C ILE A 495 -30.10 -9.10 19.68
N ALA A 496 -31.04 -10.00 19.40
CA ALA A 496 -32.36 -9.57 18.97
C ALA A 496 -32.78 -8.48 19.95
N GLU A 497 -32.87 -7.23 19.49
CA GLU A 497 -33.62 -6.25 20.27
C GLU A 497 -34.99 -6.86 20.42
N GLN A 498 -35.26 -7.40 21.60
CA GLN A 498 -36.62 -7.74 21.93
C GLN A 498 -37.38 -6.43 21.84
N SER A 499 -38.03 -6.22 20.70
CA SER A 499 -38.75 -4.99 20.32
C SER A 499 -39.94 -4.66 21.22
N SER A 500 -39.91 -5.12 22.45
CA SER A 500 -40.97 -4.97 23.44
C SER A 500 -40.52 -4.50 24.82
N ASP A 501 -39.30 -3.91 24.96
CA ASP A 501 -38.92 -3.33 26.23
C ASP A 501 -38.86 -1.80 26.19
N PRO A 502 -39.92 -1.11 26.66
CA PRO A 502 -39.99 0.34 26.61
C PRO A 502 -39.15 1.06 27.68
N GLY A 503 -38.29 0.33 28.42
CA GLY A 503 -37.76 0.84 29.71
C GLY A 503 -36.32 1.25 29.76
N VAL A 504 -35.42 0.82 28.83
CA VAL A 504 -33.96 1.11 28.96
C VAL A 504 -33.45 1.83 27.73
N ASN A 505 -33.03 3.07 27.89
CA ASN A 505 -32.35 3.85 26.87
C ASN A 505 -30.88 4.05 27.25
N ILE A 506 -29.97 3.89 26.28
CA ILE A 506 -28.54 4.11 26.42
C ILE A 506 -28.12 5.17 25.41
N PHE A 507 -27.50 6.25 25.90
CA PHE A 507 -27.13 7.39 25.08
C PHE A 507 -25.93 8.14 25.67
N PRO A 508 -24.98 8.64 24.83
CA PRO A 508 -24.84 8.36 23.41
C PRO A 508 -24.40 6.92 23.14
N ASN A 509 -24.75 6.37 21.99
CA ASN A 509 -24.26 5.11 21.48
C ASN A 509 -24.24 5.20 19.95
N PRO A 510 -23.07 5.32 19.31
CA PRO A 510 -21.71 5.20 19.86
C PRO A 510 -21.33 6.26 20.90
N ALA A 511 -20.40 5.89 21.79
CA ALA A 511 -19.92 6.74 22.87
C ALA A 511 -18.40 6.94 22.82
N ILE A 512 -17.93 8.11 23.28
CA ILE A 512 -16.50 8.45 23.34
C ILE A 512 -15.98 8.39 24.78
N ASN A 513 -16.54 9.21 25.67
CA ASN A 513 -16.02 9.37 27.03
C ASN A 513 -17.00 8.90 28.11
N SER A 514 -18.28 8.81 27.81
CA SER A 514 -19.29 8.39 28.77
C SER A 514 -20.59 7.94 28.11
N ILE A 515 -21.33 7.06 28.77
CA ILE A 515 -22.67 6.63 28.39
C ILE A 515 -23.62 6.82 29.55
N GLY A 516 -24.81 7.32 29.26
CA GLY A 516 -25.93 7.39 30.21
C GLY A 516 -26.89 6.22 30.01
N ILE A 517 -27.30 5.59 31.07
CA ILE A 517 -28.36 4.57 31.10
C ILE A 517 -29.58 5.19 31.73
N PHE A 518 -30.69 5.24 31.00
CA PHE A 518 -31.95 5.80 31.44
C PHE A 518 -33.00 4.69 31.56
N LEU A 519 -33.53 4.48 32.77
CA LEU A 519 -34.46 3.42 33.08
C LEU A 519 -35.86 3.99 33.28
N LYS A 520 -36.82 3.66 32.44
CA LYS A 520 -38.21 4.10 32.60
C LYS A 520 -38.96 3.09 33.47
N GLY A 521 -39.50 3.57 34.57
CA GLY A 521 -40.29 2.73 35.52
C GLY A 521 -39.44 1.91 36.49
N PHE A 522 -38.17 2.26 36.65
CA PHE A 522 -37.28 1.66 37.64
C PHE A 522 -37.70 2.06 39.06
N SER A 523 -37.62 1.12 40.02
CA SER A 523 -37.86 1.38 41.42
C SER A 523 -36.54 1.36 42.19
N SER A 524 -36.22 2.47 42.87
CA SER A 524 -35.00 2.56 43.68
C SER A 524 -34.94 1.57 44.84
N ASP A 525 -36.10 1.03 45.24
CA ASP A 525 -36.20 0.02 46.30
C ASP A 525 -35.69 -1.37 45.87
N ARG A 526 -35.38 -1.53 44.58
CA ARG A 526 -34.88 -2.77 43.98
C ARG A 526 -33.70 -2.49 43.04
N PRO A 527 -32.46 -2.46 43.57
CA PRO A 527 -31.29 -2.26 42.75
C PRO A 527 -31.16 -3.27 41.59
N ALA A 528 -30.72 -2.81 40.40
CA ALA A 528 -30.40 -3.66 39.28
C ALA A 528 -28.90 -3.90 39.18
N GLY A 529 -28.50 -5.15 39.00
CA GLY A 529 -27.12 -5.50 38.72
C GLY A 529 -26.75 -5.10 37.30
N LEU A 530 -25.67 -4.33 37.16
CA LEU A 530 -25.09 -3.93 35.88
C LEU A 530 -23.78 -4.68 35.64
N ASN A 531 -23.67 -5.35 34.53
CA ASN A 531 -22.40 -5.90 34.07
C ASN A 531 -22.14 -5.45 32.62
N VAL A 532 -20.91 -5.10 32.34
CA VAL A 532 -20.45 -4.84 30.97
C VAL A 532 -19.30 -5.80 30.63
N THR A 533 -19.41 -6.45 29.49
CA THR A 533 -18.36 -7.32 28.96
C THR A 533 -17.90 -6.78 27.60
N ASP A 534 -16.66 -7.04 27.24
CA ASP A 534 -16.17 -6.83 25.88
C ASP A 534 -16.69 -7.93 24.93
N ALA A 535 -16.34 -7.83 23.64
CA ALA A 535 -16.74 -8.78 22.60
C ALA A 535 -16.25 -10.21 22.85
N LEU A 536 -15.21 -10.40 23.67
CA LEU A 536 -14.67 -11.70 24.06
C LEU A 536 -15.31 -12.25 25.35
N GLY A 537 -16.31 -11.54 25.90
CA GLY A 537 -16.98 -11.92 27.15
C GLY A 537 -16.18 -11.61 28.42
N ARG A 538 -15.06 -10.87 28.32
CA ARG A 538 -14.28 -10.44 29.48
C ARG A 538 -15.02 -9.30 30.19
N LYS A 539 -15.15 -9.40 31.50
CA LYS A 539 -15.84 -8.39 32.29
C LYS A 539 -15.03 -7.09 32.38
N VAL A 540 -15.64 -6.00 31.94
CA VAL A 540 -15.04 -4.65 31.93
C VAL A 540 -15.58 -3.79 33.10
N LEU A 541 -16.87 -3.92 33.41
CA LEU A 541 -17.51 -3.20 34.51
C LEU A 541 -18.49 -4.11 35.22
N SER A 542 -18.61 -3.92 36.55
CA SER A 542 -19.70 -4.49 37.37
C SER A 542 -20.11 -3.44 38.38
N ASP A 543 -21.38 -3.08 38.37
CA ASP A 543 -21.95 -2.04 39.25
C ASP A 543 -23.39 -2.35 39.62
N MET A 544 -24.00 -1.52 40.45
CA MET A 544 -25.38 -1.60 40.85
C MET A 544 -26.11 -0.28 40.54
N ILE A 545 -27.14 -0.37 39.72
CA ILE A 545 -28.00 0.80 39.44
C ILE A 545 -29.04 0.96 40.55
N ILE A 546 -29.02 2.11 41.17
CA ILE A 546 -29.93 2.50 42.28
C ILE A 546 -30.78 3.71 41.93
N SER A 547 -30.68 4.25 40.71
CA SER A 547 -31.43 5.43 40.25
C SER A 547 -31.91 5.23 38.81
N ASN A 548 -32.88 6.04 38.37
CA ASN A 548 -33.35 6.02 36.97
C ASN A 548 -32.31 6.46 35.96
N ASP A 549 -31.31 7.22 36.40
CA ASP A 549 -30.22 7.73 35.58
C ASP A 549 -28.89 7.21 36.13
N HIS A 550 -28.09 6.54 35.32
CA HIS A 550 -26.79 6.03 35.70
C HIS A 550 -25.78 6.38 34.61
N LEU A 551 -24.65 6.99 34.99
CA LEU A 551 -23.60 7.41 34.07
C LEU A 551 -22.38 6.49 34.22
N ILE A 552 -21.92 5.96 33.13
CA ILE A 552 -20.68 5.17 33.06
C ILE A 552 -19.60 6.01 32.35
N ASN A 553 -18.44 6.14 32.99
CA ASN A 553 -17.25 6.71 32.32
C ASN A 553 -16.62 5.65 31.46
N THR A 554 -16.47 5.92 30.15
CA THR A 554 -15.90 5.05 29.15
C THR A 554 -14.57 5.59 28.60
N SER A 555 -14.05 6.68 29.18
CA SER A 555 -12.83 7.35 28.69
C SER A 555 -11.57 6.45 28.63
N GLU A 556 -11.52 5.40 29.45
CA GLU A 556 -10.41 4.44 29.51
C GLU A 556 -10.71 3.12 28.77
N TRP A 557 -11.91 2.99 28.17
CA TRP A 557 -12.24 1.77 27.46
C TRP A 557 -11.66 1.83 26.05
N PRO A 558 -11.02 0.77 25.55
CA PRO A 558 -10.62 0.67 24.16
C PRO A 558 -11.83 0.84 23.21
N PRO A 559 -11.64 1.39 22.01
CA PRO A 559 -12.66 1.35 20.97
C PRO A 559 -13.10 -0.09 20.70
N GLY A 560 -14.41 -0.29 20.53
CA GLY A 560 -14.93 -1.63 20.29
C GLY A 560 -16.38 -1.81 20.71
N ILE A 561 -16.83 -3.07 20.66
CA ILE A 561 -18.19 -3.47 21.05
C ILE A 561 -18.17 -4.03 22.45
N TYR A 562 -19.14 -3.59 23.22
CA TYR A 562 -19.38 -4.05 24.59
C TYR A 562 -20.83 -4.49 24.73
N ILE A 563 -21.07 -5.47 25.58
CA ILE A 563 -22.39 -5.96 25.94
C ILE A 563 -22.71 -5.49 27.37
N LEU A 564 -23.70 -4.65 27.47
CA LEU A 564 -24.25 -4.23 28.75
C LEU A 564 -25.39 -5.18 29.15
N SER A 565 -25.32 -5.75 30.33
CA SER A 565 -26.30 -6.66 30.88
C SER A 565 -26.86 -6.05 32.16
N LEU A 566 -28.17 -5.83 32.19
CA LEU A 566 -28.91 -5.39 33.39
C LEU A 566 -29.75 -6.56 33.92
N THR A 567 -29.60 -6.87 35.19
CA THR A 567 -30.35 -7.94 35.85
C THR A 567 -31.07 -7.42 37.10
N GLN A 568 -32.36 -7.66 37.20
CA GLN A 568 -33.15 -7.35 38.37
C GLN A 568 -34.17 -8.47 38.59
N HIS A 569 -34.06 -9.23 39.65
CA HIS A 569 -34.91 -10.37 40.03
C HIS A 569 -35.11 -11.38 38.88
N ASN A 570 -36.25 -11.39 38.20
CA ASN A 570 -36.58 -12.29 37.09
C ASN A 570 -36.43 -11.63 35.70
N PHE A 571 -35.78 -10.48 35.65
CA PHE A 571 -35.65 -9.68 34.46
C PHE A 571 -34.19 -9.50 34.07
N SER A 572 -33.87 -9.72 32.83
CA SER A 572 -32.53 -9.50 32.29
C SER A 572 -32.64 -8.83 30.92
N ILE A 573 -31.93 -7.73 30.74
CA ILE A 573 -31.80 -7.03 29.46
C ILE A 573 -30.35 -7.02 29.06
N HIS A 574 -30.11 -7.22 27.75
CA HIS A 574 -28.80 -7.07 27.15
C HIS A 574 -28.87 -5.97 26.09
N LYS A 575 -27.93 -5.04 26.11
CA LYS A 575 -27.81 -3.94 25.13
C LYS A 575 -26.40 -3.85 24.64
N LYS A 576 -26.24 -3.65 23.32
CA LYS A 576 -24.96 -3.38 22.69
C LYS A 576 -24.55 -1.92 22.93
N ILE A 577 -23.29 -1.73 23.28
CA ILE A 577 -22.64 -0.41 23.37
C ILE A 577 -21.48 -0.41 22.38
N ILE A 578 -21.30 0.69 21.69
CA ILE A 578 -20.17 0.94 20.81
C ILE A 578 -19.35 2.07 21.41
N ILE A 579 -18.05 1.84 21.57
CA ILE A 579 -17.09 2.86 22.00
C ILE A 579 -16.26 3.26 20.79
N GLU A 580 -16.26 4.56 20.48
CA GLU A 580 -15.45 5.18 19.42
C GLU A 580 -14.51 6.20 20.08
N LYS A 581 -13.26 6.27 19.57
CA LYS A 581 -12.27 7.26 20.04
C LYS A 581 -11.56 7.88 18.86
#